data_8fe9d5475c92724d7197ed4743eb2fda
#
_entry.id   8fe9d5475c92724d7197ed4743eb2fda
#
_cell.length_a   1.000
_cell.length_b   1.000
_cell.length_c   1.000
_cell.angle_alpha   90.00
_cell.angle_beta   90.00
_cell.angle_gamma   90.00
#
_symmetry.space_group_name_H-M   'P 1'
#
loop_
_entity.id
_entity.type
_entity.pdbx_description
1 polymer ?
#
loop_
_entity_poly.entity_id
_entity_poly.type
_entity_poly.pdbx_seq_one_letter_code
_entity_poly.pdbx_strand_id
1 'polypeptide(L)'
;MGLIRAAVGAVGGTLSDSWLDYIRAENMTPTTILTKGEQVGKQHRRGSADIISNGSRIEVGANQMLFLTEGGKIVDYTAEQGYYEVFLSQSPSLFNGELKASVKETFERFKFGGQPGKSQRAYFVNLSEIRGIRFGTRNALQYFDNFYNAELFLRCHGTYSIKVTDPLKFYMENSSMCNTGRVDFNDINEQFNAEFLTALQTAIGKMSVDGVRISSLPSKSAELAKYLNDALDATWNELRGVEICSVGIASISYDEESKKLINMRNQGAMLSDATIREGYVQGAVAEGLKAAGSNTAGAAQAFMGMGMGMQGAGNFMAGASAANLQQMQMQQQMQAQQQQQQQQAALANGWKCSCGATNTGKFCTECGQPKPAPVGAWKCSCGAENTGKFCTECGKPRPADGKWKCSCGAENTGKFCTECGKPRG
;
A
#
# COMPACT_ATOMS: atom_id res chain seq x y z
N MET A 1 11.80 42.28 13.02
CA MET A 1 13.03 41.47 12.95
C MET A 1 12.84 40.34 13.95
N GLY A 2 13.11 39.13 13.51
CA GLY A 2 12.88 37.95 14.34
C GLY A 2 13.85 37.76 15.49
N LEU A 3 13.42 36.98 16.46
CA LEU A 3 14.26 36.54 17.57
C LEU A 3 15.39 35.63 17.11
N ILE A 4 15.20 34.96 15.94
CA ILE A 4 16.18 34.08 15.33
C ILE A 4 16.62 34.67 13.99
N ARG A 5 17.92 34.87 13.81
CA ARG A 5 18.52 35.19 12.50
C ARG A 5 19.45 34.09 12.11
N ALA A 6 19.38 33.68 10.82
CA ALA A 6 20.37 32.79 10.26
C ALA A 6 21.74 33.48 10.35
N ALA A 7 22.68 32.87 11.03
CA ALA A 7 24.06 33.33 11.05
C ALA A 7 24.71 33.02 9.70
N VAL A 8 24.50 33.90 8.73
CA VAL A 8 25.20 33.84 7.46
C VAL A 8 26.63 34.34 7.73
N GLY A 9 27.53 33.43 7.77
CA GLY A 9 28.87 33.79 7.48
C GLY A 9 29.89 33.63 8.57
N ALA A 10 30.92 33.44 7.99
CA ALA A 10 32.27 33.78 8.30
C ALA A 10 32.90 33.03 9.46
N VAL A 11 33.50 32.06 9.09
CA VAL A 11 34.80 31.57 9.54
C VAL A 11 35.72 32.77 9.70
N GLY A 12 35.79 33.30 10.90
CA GLY A 12 36.65 34.44 11.17
C GLY A 12 36.53 34.95 12.61
N GLY A 13 36.84 34.11 13.62
CA GLY A 13 36.80 34.62 14.96
C GLY A 13 37.01 33.56 16.05
N THR A 14 38.17 32.95 16.05
CA THR A 14 38.53 31.89 17.01
C THR A 14 38.69 32.36 18.46
N LEU A 15 38.42 33.61 18.79
CA LEU A 15 38.60 34.15 20.11
C LEU A 15 37.32 34.68 20.80
N SER A 16 36.23 34.86 20.08
CA SER A 16 34.96 35.29 20.69
C SER A 16 34.03 34.13 21.05
N ASP A 17 34.33 32.90 20.58
CA ASP A 17 33.48 31.71 20.72
C ASP A 17 33.48 31.10 22.15
N SER A 18 34.27 31.64 23.09
CA SER A 18 34.39 31.08 24.45
C SER A 18 33.32 31.47 25.44
N TRP A 19 32.36 32.36 25.05
CA TRP A 19 31.44 32.98 25.98
C TRP A 19 29.96 32.79 25.67
N LEU A 20 29.63 32.29 24.48
CA LEU A 20 28.25 32.10 24.05
C LEU A 20 27.81 30.66 24.30
N ASP A 21 26.61 30.51 24.80
CA ASP A 21 25.98 29.18 24.91
C ASP A 21 25.71 28.63 23.54
N TYR A 22 26.12 27.38 23.32
CA TYR A 22 25.85 26.63 22.12
C TYR A 22 24.82 25.52 22.43
N ILE A 23 23.68 25.56 21.74
CA ILE A 23 22.53 24.73 22.05
C ILE A 23 22.25 23.82 20.85
N ARG A 24 22.08 22.54 21.11
CA ARG A 24 21.70 21.54 20.09
C ARG A 24 20.92 20.39 20.71
N ALA A 25 20.35 19.54 19.86
CA ALA A 25 19.70 18.31 20.25
C ALA A 25 20.73 17.18 20.41
N GLU A 26 21.57 17.23 21.46
CA GLU A 26 22.71 16.30 21.66
C GLU A 26 22.26 14.84 21.80
N ASN A 27 21.16 14.60 22.50
CA ASN A 27 20.70 13.27 22.88
C ASN A 27 19.51 12.77 22.05
N MET A 28 19.38 13.25 20.80
CA MET A 28 18.33 12.78 19.89
C MET A 28 18.71 11.42 19.31
N THR A 29 18.09 10.37 19.79
CA THR A 29 18.19 9.00 19.26
C THR A 29 17.23 8.77 18.09
N PRO A 30 17.35 7.69 17.33
CA PRO A 30 16.37 7.38 16.27
C PRO A 30 14.93 7.21 16.74
N THR A 31 14.71 6.93 18.04
CA THR A 31 13.39 6.79 18.67
C THR A 31 12.93 8.04 19.40
N THR A 32 13.78 9.04 19.55
CA THR A 32 13.44 10.32 20.18
C THR A 32 12.56 11.13 19.25
N ILE A 33 11.40 11.55 19.72
CA ILE A 33 10.48 12.39 18.96
C ILE A 33 10.63 13.86 19.30
N LEU A 34 10.76 14.16 20.59
CA LEU A 34 10.87 15.53 21.12
C LEU A 34 11.97 15.58 22.17
N THR A 35 12.85 16.55 22.10
CA THR A 35 13.87 16.77 23.13
C THR A 35 14.05 18.24 23.42
N LYS A 36 14.47 18.53 24.63
CA LYS A 36 14.93 19.87 25.01
C LYS A 36 16.35 20.07 24.49
N GLY A 37 16.66 21.28 24.03
CA GLY A 37 18.01 21.62 23.61
C GLY A 37 18.97 21.63 24.81
N GLU A 38 20.12 21.03 24.61
CA GLU A 38 21.19 20.96 25.59
C GLU A 38 22.31 21.97 25.27
N GLN A 39 22.82 22.62 26.31
CA GLN A 39 23.96 23.51 26.17
C GLN A 39 25.25 22.70 26.09
N VAL A 40 25.98 22.87 24.98
CA VAL A 40 27.26 22.22 24.72
C VAL A 40 28.37 23.23 24.93
N GLY A 41 29.15 23.13 26.01
CA GLY A 41 30.29 24.00 26.28
C GLY A 41 30.89 23.79 27.65
N LYS A 42 32.17 24.08 27.80
CA LYS A 42 33.00 23.72 28.96
C LYS A 42 32.80 24.54 30.22
N GLN A 43 31.90 25.49 30.25
CA GLN A 43 31.74 26.31 31.45
C GLN A 43 30.30 26.27 31.96
N HIS A 44 30.09 25.38 32.94
CA HIS A 44 28.96 25.47 33.85
C HIS A 44 29.00 26.85 34.57
N ARG A 45 28.44 27.85 33.95
CA ARG A 45 27.98 29.00 34.73
C ARG A 45 26.88 28.48 35.64
N ARG A 46 26.91 28.87 36.92
CA ARG A 46 25.85 28.67 37.93
C ARG A 46 24.54 29.37 37.51
N GLY A 47 24.11 29.25 36.29
CA GLY A 47 22.85 29.72 35.75
C GLY A 47 21.88 28.57 35.58
N SER A 48 20.61 28.85 35.69
CA SER A 48 19.56 27.90 35.45
C SER A 48 19.71 27.33 34.02
N ALA A 49 19.72 25.99 33.87
CA ALA A 49 19.76 25.31 32.58
C ALA A 49 18.57 25.65 31.65
N ASP A 50 17.66 26.48 32.11
CA ASP A 50 16.43 26.89 31.44
C ASP A 50 16.47 28.31 30.87
N ILE A 51 17.64 28.97 30.87
CA ILE A 51 17.77 30.34 30.38
C ILE A 51 18.74 30.36 29.21
N ILE A 52 18.22 30.75 28.05
CA ILE A 52 19.01 31.00 26.85
C ILE A 52 19.49 32.44 26.87
N SER A 53 20.79 32.64 26.82
CA SER A 53 21.37 34.00 26.84
C SER A 53 21.23 34.66 25.47
N ASN A 54 21.17 36.01 25.47
CA ASN A 54 21.21 36.78 24.23
C ASN A 54 22.56 36.53 23.50
N GLY A 55 22.50 36.28 22.21
CA GLY A 55 23.66 35.91 21.40
C GLY A 55 24.01 34.43 21.46
N SER A 56 23.27 33.59 22.18
CA SER A 56 23.43 32.14 22.14
C SER A 56 23.22 31.62 20.72
N ARG A 57 23.98 30.60 20.36
CA ARG A 57 23.86 29.92 19.04
C ARG A 57 23.11 28.62 19.19
N ILE A 58 22.15 28.39 18.30
CA ILE A 58 21.39 27.16 18.23
C ILE A 58 21.71 26.46 16.90
N GLU A 59 22.10 25.19 16.97
CA GLU A 59 22.27 24.35 15.80
C GLU A 59 20.99 23.54 15.55
N VAL A 60 20.46 23.66 14.34
CA VAL A 60 19.35 22.84 13.83
C VAL A 60 19.92 21.83 12.86
N GLY A 61 19.84 20.56 13.20
CA GLY A 61 20.29 19.46 12.33
C GLY A 61 19.28 19.14 11.23
N ALA A 62 19.67 18.23 10.35
CA ALA A 62 18.78 17.73 9.32
C ALA A 62 17.56 17.02 9.93
N ASN A 63 16.38 17.23 9.33
CA ASN A 63 15.12 16.66 9.79
C ASN A 63 14.78 16.97 11.26
N GLN A 64 15.11 18.17 11.72
CA GLN A 64 14.74 18.67 13.03
C GLN A 64 13.92 19.93 12.87
N MET A 65 12.95 20.13 13.76
CA MET A 65 12.24 21.40 13.92
C MET A 65 12.56 21.98 15.29
N LEU A 66 13.09 23.18 15.29
CA LEU A 66 13.34 23.97 16.48
C LEU A 66 12.09 24.75 16.86
N PHE A 67 11.70 24.69 18.14
CA PHE A 67 10.79 25.63 18.79
C PHE A 67 11.55 26.41 19.87
N LEU A 68 11.49 27.71 19.77
CA LEU A 68 11.95 28.59 20.83
C LEU A 68 10.73 29.01 21.68
N THR A 69 10.79 28.79 22.99
CA THR A 69 9.68 29.11 23.89
C THR A 69 10.11 30.13 24.94
N GLU A 70 9.18 30.97 25.34
CA GLU A 70 9.34 31.91 26.42
C GLU A 70 8.14 31.84 27.37
N GLY A 71 8.39 31.49 28.63
CA GLY A 71 7.32 31.29 29.60
C GLY A 71 6.29 30.21 29.16
N GLY A 72 6.74 29.17 28.45
CA GLY A 72 5.90 28.10 27.92
C GLY A 72 5.18 28.40 26.60
N LYS A 73 5.36 29.61 26.04
CA LYS A 73 4.80 30.00 24.75
C LYS A 73 5.84 29.85 23.65
N ILE A 74 5.45 29.33 22.50
CA ILE A 74 6.28 29.33 21.30
C ILE A 74 6.39 30.77 20.81
N VAL A 75 7.61 31.30 20.78
CA VAL A 75 7.90 32.64 20.29
C VAL A 75 8.51 32.63 18.88
N ASP A 76 9.21 31.57 18.55
CA ASP A 76 9.78 31.38 17.21
C ASP A 76 10.01 29.89 16.91
N TYR A 77 10.15 29.54 15.61
CA TYR A 77 10.41 28.18 15.18
C TYR A 77 11.08 28.15 13.79
N THR A 78 11.83 27.09 13.51
CA THR A 78 12.40 26.82 12.19
C THR A 78 12.67 25.33 11.97
N ALA A 79 12.50 24.87 10.74
CA ALA A 79 12.89 23.53 10.29
C ALA A 79 14.09 23.57 9.32
N GLU A 80 14.61 24.75 9.01
CA GLU A 80 15.76 24.87 8.15
C GLU A 80 17.03 24.48 8.91
N GLN A 81 17.83 23.61 8.29
CA GLN A 81 19.12 23.21 8.84
C GLN A 81 20.09 24.39 8.86
N GLY A 82 20.75 24.60 9.99
CA GLY A 82 21.73 25.68 10.10
C GLY A 82 22.05 26.12 11.51
N TYR A 83 22.81 27.19 11.60
CA TYR A 83 23.15 27.85 12.88
C TYR A 83 22.36 29.14 13.00
N TYR A 84 21.73 29.32 14.14
CA TYR A 84 20.88 30.44 14.44
C TYR A 84 21.38 31.16 15.68
N GLU A 85 21.38 32.48 15.66
CA GLU A 85 21.73 33.32 16.79
C GLU A 85 20.46 33.88 17.43
N VAL A 86 20.32 33.76 18.75
CA VAL A 86 19.16 34.22 19.51
C VAL A 86 19.32 35.68 19.87
N PHE A 87 18.44 36.52 19.35
CA PHE A 87 18.37 37.93 19.69
C PHE A 87 17.13 38.22 20.57
N LEU A 88 17.35 38.57 21.80
CA LEU A 88 16.30 38.92 22.75
C LEU A 88 15.78 40.36 22.54
N SER A 89 15.41 40.71 21.33
CA SER A 89 14.76 42.00 21.07
C SER A 89 13.24 41.81 21.12
N GLN A 90 12.54 42.76 21.78
CA GLN A 90 11.10 42.69 22.09
C GLN A 90 10.14 42.72 20.90
N SER A 91 10.56 42.33 19.73
CA SER A 91 9.71 42.31 18.52
C SER A 91 9.53 40.88 17.98
N PRO A 92 8.29 40.43 17.79
CA PRO A 92 8.03 39.11 17.23
C PRO A 92 8.55 39.02 15.81
N SER A 93 9.24 37.92 15.50
CA SER A 93 9.76 37.63 14.20
C SER A 93 8.69 36.97 13.33
N LEU A 94 8.57 37.46 12.12
CA LEU A 94 7.85 36.75 11.05
C LEU A 94 8.87 35.90 10.30
N PHE A 95 8.88 34.62 10.58
CA PHE A 95 9.62 33.66 9.79
C PHE A 95 8.85 33.38 8.48
N ASN A 96 9.46 33.71 7.34
CA ASN A 96 8.95 33.34 6.01
C ASN A 96 9.52 31.98 5.60
N GLY A 97 9.12 30.90 6.29
CA GLY A 97 9.32 29.54 5.80
C GLY A 97 8.01 28.99 5.27
N GLU A 98 8.04 28.29 4.15
CA GLU A 98 6.88 27.60 3.58
C GLU A 98 6.41 26.44 4.45
N LEU A 99 5.83 26.76 5.60
CA LEU A 99 5.12 25.76 6.39
C LEU A 99 3.69 25.61 5.85
N LYS A 100 3.21 24.36 5.84
CA LYS A 100 1.82 24.05 5.43
C LYS A 100 0.85 25.03 6.11
N ALA A 101 -0.15 25.49 5.38
CA ALA A 101 -1.10 26.49 5.84
C ALA A 101 -1.75 26.17 7.21
N SER A 102 -1.91 24.88 7.53
CA SER A 102 -2.42 24.39 8.81
C SER A 102 -1.55 24.77 10.02
N VAL A 103 -0.22 24.73 9.86
CA VAL A 103 0.72 25.10 10.93
C VAL A 103 0.65 26.59 11.18
N LYS A 104 0.56 27.40 10.13
CA LYS A 104 0.45 28.86 10.23
C LYS A 104 -0.86 29.28 10.92
N GLU A 105 -1.98 28.66 10.59
CA GLU A 105 -3.28 28.95 11.22
C GLU A 105 -3.28 28.59 12.71
N THR A 106 -2.70 27.47 13.07
CA THR A 106 -2.59 27.04 14.48
C THR A 106 -1.72 27.99 15.27
N PHE A 107 -0.62 28.49 14.70
CA PHE A 107 0.28 29.45 15.34
C PHE A 107 -0.38 30.81 15.58
N GLU A 108 -1.16 31.32 14.65
CA GLU A 108 -1.87 32.60 14.81
C GLU A 108 -2.84 32.59 16.01
N ARG A 109 -3.45 31.45 16.33
CA ARG A 109 -4.34 31.27 17.48
C ARG A 109 -3.62 31.40 18.83
N PHE A 110 -2.31 31.07 18.90
CA PHE A 110 -1.49 31.10 20.10
C PHE A 110 -0.81 32.45 20.39
N LYS A 111 -0.75 33.32 19.42
CA LYS A 111 -0.04 34.62 19.53
C LYS A 111 -0.65 35.62 20.51
N PHE A 112 -1.88 35.41 20.94
CA PHE A 112 -2.63 36.33 21.75
C PHE A 112 -2.74 35.91 23.22
N GLY A 113 -1.83 36.33 24.05
CA GLY A 113 -2.04 36.38 25.52
C GLY A 113 -0.89 35.93 26.39
N GLY A 114 -0.20 36.87 27.01
CA GLY A 114 0.63 36.67 28.18
C GLY A 114 1.90 37.51 28.23
N GLN A 115 2.24 37.95 29.43
CA GLN A 115 3.48 38.68 29.69
C GLN A 115 4.69 37.79 29.44
N PRO A 116 5.84 38.33 28.97
CA PRO A 116 7.04 37.56 28.72
C PRO A 116 7.55 36.93 30.03
N GLY A 117 7.64 35.61 30.04
CA GLY A 117 8.28 34.89 31.13
C GLY A 117 9.80 34.97 31.00
N LYS A 118 10.51 34.90 32.13
CA LYS A 118 11.98 34.99 32.19
C LYS A 118 12.68 33.70 31.70
N SER A 119 11.96 32.57 31.51
CA SER A 119 12.56 31.32 31.11
C SER A 119 12.40 31.11 29.61
N GLN A 120 13.52 30.94 28.92
CA GLN A 120 13.55 30.63 27.48
C GLN A 120 14.13 29.24 27.30
N ARG A 121 13.46 28.43 26.48
CA ARG A 121 13.86 27.04 26.19
C ARG A 121 13.80 26.78 24.72
N ALA A 122 14.75 25.97 24.23
CA ALA A 122 14.74 25.42 22.89
C ALA A 122 14.26 23.98 22.96
N TYR A 123 13.34 23.62 22.06
CA TYR A 123 12.88 22.25 21.89
C TYR A 123 13.06 21.83 20.45
N PHE A 124 13.40 20.57 20.26
CA PHE A 124 13.63 19.98 18.94
C PHE A 124 12.69 18.82 18.73
N VAL A 125 11.90 18.87 17.66
CA VAL A 125 11.07 17.77 17.19
C VAL A 125 11.78 17.06 16.06
N ASN A 126 11.82 15.74 16.13
CA ASN A 126 12.39 14.88 15.09
C ASN A 126 11.38 14.75 13.93
N LEU A 127 11.77 15.18 12.74
CA LEU A 127 10.99 15.06 11.52
C LEU A 127 11.37 13.83 10.69
N SER A 128 12.35 13.04 11.16
CA SER A 128 12.73 11.79 10.51
C SER A 128 11.66 10.72 10.74
N GLU A 129 11.64 9.73 9.87
CA GLU A 129 10.83 8.55 10.06
C GLU A 129 11.36 7.71 11.23
N ILE A 130 10.53 7.44 12.22
CA ILE A 130 10.82 6.55 13.36
C ILE A 130 10.42 5.15 12.96
N ARG A 131 11.41 4.28 12.80
CA ARG A 131 11.27 2.94 12.22
C ARG A 131 11.34 1.85 13.28
N GLY A 132 10.83 0.66 12.89
CA GLY A 132 11.01 -0.55 13.68
C GLY A 132 10.15 -0.62 14.93
N ILE A 133 9.05 0.11 14.98
CA ILE A 133 8.08 0.04 16.06
C ILE A 133 7.36 -1.30 15.96
N ARG A 134 7.50 -2.14 16.98
CA ARG A 134 6.93 -3.49 16.98
C ARG A 134 5.49 -3.48 17.42
N PHE A 135 4.67 -4.26 16.75
CA PHE A 135 3.32 -4.57 17.18
C PHE A 135 3.06 -6.07 17.19
N GLY A 136 2.08 -6.48 17.98
CA GLY A 136 1.62 -7.86 18.03
C GLY A 136 0.23 -7.94 18.63
N THR A 137 -0.64 -8.73 18.02
CA THR A 137 -2.01 -8.91 18.49
C THR A 137 -2.06 -9.93 19.62
N ARG A 138 -2.46 -9.51 20.82
CA ARG A 138 -2.67 -10.40 21.97
C ARG A 138 -3.91 -11.27 21.74
N ASN A 139 -4.97 -10.64 21.29
CA ASN A 139 -6.22 -11.32 20.91
C ASN A 139 -6.22 -11.61 19.42
N ALA A 140 -6.96 -12.65 19.02
CA ALA A 140 -7.14 -12.94 17.61
C ALA A 140 -7.99 -11.84 16.95
N LEU A 141 -7.57 -11.41 15.77
CA LEU A 141 -8.33 -10.54 14.89
C LEU A 141 -9.26 -11.40 14.04
N GLN A 142 -10.46 -10.91 13.80
CA GLN A 142 -11.45 -11.57 12.98
C GLN A 142 -11.30 -11.11 11.53
N TYR A 143 -11.31 -12.05 10.59
CA TYR A 143 -11.17 -11.81 9.16
C TYR A 143 -12.11 -12.72 8.38
N PHE A 144 -13.06 -12.16 7.63
CA PHE A 144 -13.86 -12.92 6.70
C PHE A 144 -13.10 -13.06 5.36
N ASP A 145 -12.76 -14.28 4.99
CA ASP A 145 -12.06 -14.54 3.73
C ASP A 145 -13.03 -15.13 2.69
N ASN A 146 -13.29 -14.37 1.63
CA ASN A 146 -14.21 -14.75 0.56
C ASN A 146 -13.80 -16.05 -0.15
N PHE A 147 -12.51 -16.37 -0.20
CA PHE A 147 -12.03 -17.60 -0.82
C PHE A 147 -12.41 -18.83 0.01
N TYR A 148 -12.29 -18.74 1.32
CA TYR A 148 -12.69 -19.80 2.24
C TYR A 148 -14.19 -19.75 2.56
N ASN A 149 -14.85 -18.62 2.28
CA ASN A 149 -16.24 -18.31 2.66
C ASN A 149 -16.47 -18.58 4.14
N ALA A 150 -15.54 -18.13 4.96
CA ALA A 150 -15.53 -18.37 6.40
C ALA A 150 -14.84 -17.23 7.14
N GLU A 151 -15.22 -17.07 8.39
CA GLU A 151 -14.50 -16.22 9.33
C GLU A 151 -13.28 -16.96 9.85
N LEU A 152 -12.12 -16.32 9.74
CA LEU A 152 -10.84 -16.83 10.21
C LEU A 152 -10.35 -15.94 11.35
N PHE A 153 -9.84 -16.57 12.38
CA PHE A 153 -9.25 -15.91 13.53
C PHE A 153 -7.72 -15.96 13.41
N LEU A 154 -7.12 -14.80 13.37
CA LEU A 154 -5.67 -14.69 13.14
C LEU A 154 -5.00 -13.86 14.22
N ARG A 155 -3.74 -14.19 14.48
CA ARG A 155 -2.82 -13.32 15.20
C ARG A 155 -1.72 -12.92 14.25
N CYS A 156 -1.34 -11.66 14.30
CA CYS A 156 -0.21 -11.18 13.52
C CYS A 156 0.73 -10.34 14.38
N HIS A 157 1.96 -10.29 13.93
CA HIS A 157 2.96 -9.38 14.47
C HIS A 157 3.80 -8.81 13.34
N GLY A 158 4.41 -7.68 13.61
CA GLY A 158 5.21 -7.00 12.61
C GLY A 158 5.81 -5.72 13.15
N THR A 159 6.13 -4.84 12.23
CA THR A 159 6.66 -3.51 12.53
C THR A 159 5.93 -2.45 11.72
N TYR A 160 5.87 -1.25 12.27
CA TYR A 160 5.43 -0.08 11.54
C TYR A 160 6.39 1.08 11.77
N SER A 161 6.25 2.11 10.98
CA SER A 161 7.00 3.34 11.14
C SER A 161 6.04 4.53 11.11
N ILE A 162 6.44 5.57 11.83
CA ILE A 162 5.68 6.82 11.94
C ILE A 162 6.56 8.01 11.58
N LYS A 163 5.91 9.11 11.25
CA LYS A 163 6.55 10.40 11.03
C LYS A 163 5.71 11.51 11.62
N VAL A 164 6.36 12.48 12.22
CA VAL A 164 5.70 13.72 12.63
C VAL A 164 5.50 14.59 11.40
N THR A 165 4.26 14.84 11.04
CA THR A 165 3.85 15.67 9.88
C THR A 165 3.47 17.07 10.27
N ASP A 166 2.92 17.24 11.48
CA ASP A 166 2.65 18.53 12.09
C ASP A 166 3.36 18.63 13.44
N PRO A 167 4.62 19.10 13.46
CA PRO A 167 5.41 19.16 14.69
C PRO A 167 4.87 20.14 15.71
N LEU A 168 4.07 21.12 15.30
CA LEU A 168 3.46 22.06 16.22
C LEU A 168 2.37 21.38 17.04
N LYS A 169 1.46 20.66 16.40
CA LYS A 169 0.44 19.86 17.09
C LYS A 169 1.09 18.86 18.04
N PHE A 170 2.09 18.13 17.53
CA PHE A 170 2.81 17.14 18.33
C PHE A 170 3.44 17.77 19.58
N TYR A 171 4.10 18.91 19.44
CA TYR A 171 4.70 19.63 20.56
C TYR A 171 3.64 20.06 21.59
N MET A 172 2.50 20.59 21.13
CA MET A 172 1.44 21.07 22.02
C MET A 172 0.86 19.96 22.89
N GLU A 173 0.62 18.79 22.31
CA GLU A 173 0.11 17.62 23.04
C GLU A 173 1.12 17.06 24.04
N ASN A 174 2.42 17.07 23.69
CA ASN A 174 3.44 16.36 24.44
C ASN A 174 4.42 17.26 25.19
N SER A 175 4.25 18.59 25.14
CA SER A 175 5.17 19.55 25.76
C SER A 175 5.32 19.38 27.27
N SER A 176 4.25 18.94 27.94
CA SER A 176 4.27 18.68 29.38
C SER A 176 5.20 17.51 29.75
N MET A 177 5.30 16.50 28.88
CA MET A 177 6.17 15.35 29.08
C MET A 177 7.65 15.71 28.91
N CYS A 178 7.94 16.74 28.10
CA CYS A 178 9.30 17.19 27.85
C CYS A 178 9.95 17.91 29.05
N ASN A 179 9.26 18.10 30.16
CA ASN A 179 9.85 18.64 31.39
C ASN A 179 10.96 17.75 31.96
N THR A 180 10.95 16.46 31.62
CA THR A 180 12.01 15.49 31.96
C THR A 180 13.22 15.56 31.02
N GLY A 181 13.16 16.40 29.97
CA GLY A 181 14.22 16.66 29.01
C GLY A 181 14.02 16.03 27.64
N ARG A 182 13.50 14.81 27.55
CA ARG A 182 13.33 14.05 26.30
C ARG A 182 12.05 13.24 26.33
N VAL A 183 11.41 13.10 25.19
CA VAL A 183 10.27 12.21 24.95
C VAL A 183 10.68 11.23 23.85
N ASP A 184 10.85 9.98 24.22
CA ASP A 184 11.06 8.88 23.28
C ASP A 184 9.71 8.26 22.88
N PHE A 185 9.67 7.63 21.72
CA PHE A 185 8.47 6.92 21.29
C PHE A 185 8.00 5.89 22.34
N ASN A 186 8.94 5.25 23.03
CA ASN A 186 8.61 4.28 24.08
C ASN A 186 7.80 4.85 25.22
N ASP A 187 7.93 6.15 25.52
CA ASP A 187 7.20 6.83 26.60
C ASP A 187 5.71 7.00 26.28
N ILE A 188 5.35 7.02 25.00
CA ILE A 188 3.98 7.20 24.50
C ILE A 188 3.45 5.93 23.80
N ASN A 189 4.27 4.91 23.64
CA ASN A 189 3.99 3.71 22.84
C ASN A 189 2.75 2.94 23.32
N GLU A 190 2.46 2.91 24.61
CA GLU A 190 1.33 2.14 25.12
C GLU A 190 0.00 2.62 24.53
N GLN A 191 -0.24 3.93 24.52
CA GLN A 191 -1.43 4.52 23.95
C GLN A 191 -1.45 4.35 22.42
N PHE A 192 -0.35 4.68 21.76
CA PHE A 192 -0.23 4.55 20.30
C PHE A 192 -0.42 3.11 19.83
N ASN A 193 0.11 2.13 20.56
CA ASN A 193 -0.07 0.72 20.24
C ASN A 193 -1.50 0.25 20.41
N ALA A 194 -2.20 0.70 21.45
CA ALA A 194 -3.61 0.37 21.65
C ALA A 194 -4.49 0.91 20.51
N GLU A 195 -4.30 2.16 20.14
CA GLU A 195 -5.00 2.80 19.02
C GLU A 195 -4.65 2.15 17.68
N PHE A 196 -3.36 1.85 17.46
CA PHE A 196 -2.89 1.13 16.28
C PHE A 196 -3.57 -0.24 16.13
N LEU A 197 -3.65 -1.04 17.19
CA LEU A 197 -4.29 -2.36 17.14
C LEU A 197 -5.79 -2.27 16.85
N THR A 198 -6.46 -1.24 17.37
CA THR A 198 -7.87 -0.96 17.05
C THR A 198 -8.05 -0.60 15.58
N ALA A 199 -7.20 0.29 15.07
CA ALA A 199 -7.20 0.68 13.67
C ALA A 199 -6.81 -0.49 12.75
N LEU A 200 -5.91 -1.37 13.20
CA LEU A 200 -5.51 -2.56 12.46
C LEU A 200 -6.69 -3.51 12.24
N GLN A 201 -7.53 -3.72 13.25
CA GLN A 201 -8.76 -4.52 13.11
C GLN A 201 -9.69 -3.89 12.06
N THR A 202 -9.86 -2.57 12.09
CA THR A 202 -10.68 -1.83 11.12
C THR A 202 -10.10 -1.92 9.71
N ALA A 203 -8.79 -1.71 9.56
CA ALA A 203 -8.11 -1.75 8.27
C ALA A 203 -8.17 -3.15 7.64
N ILE A 204 -7.91 -4.19 8.42
CA ILE A 204 -8.01 -5.59 7.99
C ILE A 204 -9.46 -5.93 7.59
N GLY A 205 -10.46 -5.44 8.35
CA GLY A 205 -11.87 -5.60 8.02
C GLY A 205 -12.24 -4.96 6.67
N LYS A 206 -11.75 -3.76 6.38
CA LYS A 206 -11.93 -3.11 5.07
C LYS A 206 -11.29 -3.93 3.94
N MET A 207 -10.08 -4.42 4.13
CA MET A 207 -9.40 -5.29 3.15
C MET A 207 -10.16 -6.60 2.92
N SER A 208 -10.83 -7.14 3.93
CA SER A 208 -11.74 -8.28 3.80
C SER A 208 -12.91 -7.97 2.86
N VAL A 209 -13.56 -6.83 3.06
CA VAL A 209 -14.67 -6.35 2.21
C VAL A 209 -14.21 -6.17 0.76
N ASP A 210 -13.00 -5.68 0.54
CA ASP A 210 -12.39 -5.53 -0.79
C ASP A 210 -11.96 -6.87 -1.42
N GLY A 211 -12.21 -7.98 -0.73
CA GLY A 211 -11.94 -9.34 -1.24
C GLY A 211 -10.47 -9.72 -1.23
N VAL A 212 -9.62 -9.04 -0.49
CA VAL A 212 -8.22 -9.40 -0.33
C VAL A 212 -8.14 -10.73 0.42
N ARG A 213 -7.41 -11.70 -0.15
CA ARG A 213 -7.20 -12.99 0.54
C ARG A 213 -6.24 -12.81 1.72
N ILE A 214 -6.53 -13.50 2.81
CA ILE A 214 -5.72 -13.42 4.02
C ILE A 214 -4.25 -13.83 3.76
N SER A 215 -4.01 -14.78 2.88
CA SER A 215 -2.67 -15.22 2.48
C SER A 215 -1.86 -14.16 1.73
N SER A 216 -2.53 -13.19 1.10
CA SER A 216 -1.89 -12.09 0.37
C SER A 216 -1.71 -10.82 1.22
N LEU A 217 -2.25 -10.79 2.44
CA LEU A 217 -2.18 -9.64 3.32
C LEU A 217 -0.75 -9.10 3.55
N PRO A 218 0.29 -9.97 3.78
CA PRO A 218 1.66 -9.47 3.95
C PRO A 218 2.23 -8.75 2.72
N SER A 219 1.78 -9.12 1.52
CA SER A 219 2.21 -8.48 0.27
C SER A 219 1.50 -7.15 -0.02
N LYS A 220 0.43 -6.83 0.73
CA LYS A 220 -0.41 -5.64 0.58
C LYS A 220 -0.09 -4.55 1.62
N SER A 221 1.16 -4.47 2.05
CA SER A 221 1.61 -3.56 3.11
C SER A 221 1.29 -2.08 2.83
N ALA A 222 1.42 -1.63 1.58
CA ALA A 222 1.12 -0.24 1.20
C ALA A 222 -0.39 0.07 1.29
N GLU A 223 -1.25 -0.87 0.87
CA GLU A 223 -2.69 -0.75 0.99
C GLU A 223 -3.12 -0.74 2.46
N LEU A 224 -2.53 -1.63 3.27
CA LEU A 224 -2.78 -1.69 4.70
C LEU A 224 -2.38 -0.39 5.40
N ALA A 225 -1.22 0.21 5.06
CA ALA A 225 -0.78 1.49 5.61
C ALA A 225 -1.78 2.61 5.28
N LYS A 226 -2.34 2.62 4.07
CA LYS A 226 -3.36 3.58 3.68
C LYS A 226 -4.63 3.44 4.52
N TYR A 227 -5.17 2.23 4.68
CA TYR A 227 -6.36 2.00 5.50
C TYR A 227 -6.14 2.31 6.97
N LEU A 228 -4.93 2.10 7.48
CA LEU A 228 -4.55 2.48 8.84
C LEU A 228 -4.50 4.00 9.00
N ASN A 229 -3.89 4.73 8.07
CA ASN A 229 -3.90 6.18 8.08
C ASN A 229 -5.33 6.74 8.04
N ASP A 230 -6.17 6.22 7.15
CA ASP A 230 -7.58 6.63 7.07
C ASP A 230 -8.35 6.36 8.39
N ALA A 231 -8.01 5.28 9.11
CA ALA A 231 -8.65 4.93 10.37
C ALA A 231 -8.13 5.76 11.56
N LEU A 232 -6.89 6.24 11.48
CA LEU A 232 -6.22 7.00 12.55
C LEU A 232 -6.16 8.51 12.28
N ASP A 233 -6.65 8.98 11.12
CA ASP A 233 -6.51 10.36 10.68
C ASP A 233 -7.00 11.36 11.73
N ALA A 234 -8.19 11.18 12.27
CA ALA A 234 -8.75 12.07 13.28
C ALA A 234 -7.93 12.13 14.58
N THR A 235 -7.31 11.02 14.97
CA THR A 235 -6.60 10.93 16.26
C THR A 235 -5.11 11.16 16.14
N TRP A 236 -4.49 10.67 15.08
CA TRP A 236 -3.05 10.78 14.91
C TRP A 236 -2.64 12.00 14.09
N ASN A 237 -3.24 12.18 12.91
CA ASN A 237 -2.87 13.28 12.03
C ASN A 237 -3.53 14.61 12.45
N GLU A 238 -4.87 14.65 12.59
CA GLU A 238 -5.56 15.90 12.89
C GLU A 238 -5.27 16.40 14.31
N LEU A 239 -5.24 15.50 15.30
CA LEU A 239 -5.04 15.88 16.70
C LEU A 239 -3.56 16.00 17.07
N ARG A 240 -2.74 15.01 16.68
CA ARG A 240 -1.34 14.90 17.13
C ARG A 240 -0.29 15.19 16.05
N GLY A 241 -0.68 15.33 14.80
CA GLY A 241 0.24 15.60 13.68
C GLY A 241 1.22 14.48 13.40
N VAL A 242 0.76 13.22 13.51
CA VAL A 242 1.56 12.01 13.28
C VAL A 242 0.87 11.14 12.24
N GLU A 243 1.63 10.53 11.34
CA GLU A 243 1.11 9.58 10.35
C GLU A 243 1.95 8.31 10.29
N ILE A 244 1.34 7.23 9.80
CA ILE A 244 2.04 5.97 9.51
C ILE A 244 2.66 6.06 8.12
N CYS A 245 3.99 5.85 8.05
CA CYS A 245 4.72 5.81 6.77
C CYS A 245 4.70 4.41 6.14
N SER A 246 4.89 3.38 6.95
CA SER A 246 4.93 2.00 6.48
C SER A 246 4.45 1.02 7.53
N VAL A 247 3.91 -0.10 7.07
CA VAL A 247 3.53 -1.24 7.92
C VAL A 247 4.03 -2.52 7.28
N GLY A 248 4.67 -3.37 8.06
CA GLY A 248 5.13 -4.67 7.63
C GLY A 248 4.59 -5.77 8.55
N ILE A 249 3.84 -6.71 8.00
CA ILE A 249 3.41 -7.90 8.70
C ILE A 249 4.50 -8.97 8.54
N ALA A 250 5.16 -9.31 9.63
CA ALA A 250 6.24 -10.30 9.65
C ALA A 250 5.70 -11.74 9.63
N SER A 251 4.60 -11.98 10.34
CA SER A 251 3.99 -13.30 10.41
C SER A 251 2.50 -13.21 10.73
N ILE A 252 1.76 -14.17 10.18
CA ILE A 252 0.35 -14.42 10.50
C ILE A 252 0.26 -15.86 11.00
N SER A 253 -0.42 -16.06 12.13
CA SER A 253 -0.78 -17.37 12.67
C SER A 253 -2.28 -17.46 12.87
N TYR A 254 -2.83 -18.63 12.59
CA TYR A 254 -4.24 -18.91 12.73
C TYR A 254 -4.50 -19.72 14.00
N ASP A 255 -5.68 -19.58 14.56
CA ASP A 255 -6.14 -20.49 15.60
C ASP A 255 -6.41 -21.90 15.05
N GLU A 256 -6.62 -22.86 15.92
CA GLU A 256 -6.78 -24.26 15.52
C GLU A 256 -8.04 -24.51 14.69
N GLU A 257 -9.12 -23.76 14.94
CA GLU A 257 -10.37 -23.88 14.16
C GLU A 257 -10.20 -23.33 12.75
N SER A 258 -9.60 -22.16 12.60
CA SER A 258 -9.27 -21.56 11.30
C SER A 258 -8.32 -22.46 10.51
N LYS A 259 -7.31 -23.06 11.16
CA LYS A 259 -6.42 -24.03 10.50
C LYS A 259 -7.19 -25.24 9.98
N LYS A 260 -8.13 -25.77 10.76
CA LYS A 260 -8.99 -26.89 10.31
C LYS A 260 -9.82 -26.50 9.09
N LEU A 261 -10.45 -25.31 9.10
CA LEU A 261 -11.21 -24.81 7.95
C LEU A 261 -10.34 -24.63 6.70
N ILE A 262 -9.17 -24.05 6.84
CA ILE A 262 -8.19 -23.89 5.77
C ILE A 262 -7.79 -25.28 5.20
N ASN A 263 -7.46 -26.22 6.09
CA ASN A 263 -7.05 -27.57 5.69
C ASN A 263 -8.19 -28.34 5.01
N MET A 264 -9.41 -28.27 5.55
CA MET A 264 -10.58 -28.90 4.90
C MET A 264 -10.84 -28.33 3.51
N ARG A 265 -10.74 -27.02 3.35
CA ARG A 265 -10.89 -26.36 2.03
C ARG A 265 -9.81 -26.81 1.06
N ASN A 266 -8.56 -26.86 1.52
CA ASN A 266 -7.42 -27.29 0.73
C ASN A 266 -7.56 -28.77 0.32
N GLN A 267 -7.96 -29.64 1.25
CA GLN A 267 -8.27 -31.04 0.95
C GLN A 267 -9.42 -31.15 -0.04
N GLY A 268 -10.51 -30.40 0.14
CA GLY A 268 -11.63 -30.38 -0.79
C GLY A 268 -11.22 -29.93 -2.19
N ALA A 269 -10.35 -28.91 -2.27
CA ALA A 269 -9.79 -28.44 -3.55
C ALA A 269 -8.89 -29.50 -4.21
N MET A 270 -8.06 -30.20 -3.44
CA MET A 270 -7.24 -31.30 -3.95
C MET A 270 -8.12 -32.48 -4.43
N LEU A 271 -9.14 -32.84 -3.65
CA LEU A 271 -10.04 -33.93 -3.97
C LEU A 271 -11.05 -33.60 -5.09
N SER A 272 -11.10 -32.36 -5.57
CA SER A 272 -11.86 -31.99 -6.76
C SER A 272 -11.26 -32.57 -8.03
N ASP A 273 -9.94 -32.80 -8.06
CA ASP A 273 -9.27 -33.53 -9.13
C ASP A 273 -9.50 -35.03 -8.94
N ALA A 274 -10.08 -35.66 -9.96
CA ALA A 274 -10.45 -37.08 -9.91
C ALA A 274 -9.22 -38.00 -9.70
N THR A 275 -8.05 -37.63 -10.25
CA THR A 275 -6.82 -38.45 -10.17
C THR A 275 -6.24 -38.37 -8.75
N ILE A 276 -6.21 -37.16 -8.16
CA ILE A 276 -5.71 -36.95 -6.78
C ILE A 276 -6.65 -37.62 -5.79
N ARG A 277 -7.96 -37.49 -6.02
CA ARG A 277 -8.98 -38.11 -5.15
C ARG A 277 -8.84 -39.63 -5.11
N GLU A 278 -8.63 -40.27 -6.28
CA GLU A 278 -8.43 -41.71 -6.34
C GLU A 278 -7.19 -42.15 -5.59
N GLY A 279 -6.06 -41.47 -5.78
CA GLY A 279 -4.82 -41.73 -5.04
C GLY A 279 -4.98 -41.55 -3.54
N TYR A 280 -5.72 -40.52 -3.10
CA TYR A 280 -5.99 -40.28 -1.69
C TYR A 280 -6.86 -41.40 -1.05
N VAL A 281 -7.92 -41.86 -1.77
CA VAL A 281 -8.77 -42.94 -1.31
C VAL A 281 -7.99 -44.22 -1.18
N GLN A 282 -7.17 -44.56 -2.21
CA GLN A 282 -6.33 -45.75 -2.19
C GLN A 282 -5.29 -45.70 -1.06
N GLY A 283 -4.66 -44.51 -0.81
CA GLY A 283 -3.73 -44.32 0.27
C GLY A 283 -4.40 -44.45 1.66
N ALA A 284 -5.57 -43.85 1.87
CA ALA A 284 -6.32 -43.98 3.11
C ALA A 284 -6.76 -45.41 3.41
N VAL A 285 -7.14 -46.15 2.37
CA VAL A 285 -7.47 -47.59 2.51
C VAL A 285 -6.23 -48.42 2.88
N ALA A 286 -5.10 -48.16 2.22
CA ALA A 286 -3.84 -48.84 2.53
C ALA A 286 -3.37 -48.55 3.97
N GLU A 287 -3.53 -47.32 4.45
CA GLU A 287 -3.20 -46.92 5.81
C GLU A 287 -4.15 -47.56 6.82
N GLY A 288 -5.44 -47.60 6.54
CA GLY A 288 -6.43 -48.30 7.34
C GLY A 288 -6.15 -49.82 7.45
N LEU A 289 -5.74 -50.46 6.35
CA LEU A 289 -5.33 -51.87 6.31
C LEU A 289 -4.06 -52.09 7.14
N LYS A 290 -3.09 -51.20 7.03
CA LYS A 290 -1.83 -51.26 7.81
C LYS A 290 -2.12 -51.10 9.31
N ALA A 291 -2.97 -50.15 9.69
CA ALA A 291 -3.38 -49.96 11.09
C ALA A 291 -4.15 -51.16 11.64
N ALA A 292 -5.02 -51.75 10.85
CA ALA A 292 -5.73 -52.98 11.21
C ALA A 292 -4.77 -54.19 11.35
N GLY A 293 -3.76 -54.30 10.48
CA GLY A 293 -2.74 -55.34 10.53
C GLY A 293 -1.73 -55.22 11.68
N SER A 294 -1.55 -54.03 12.24
CA SER A 294 -0.65 -53.77 13.37
C SER A 294 -1.29 -54.07 14.73
N ASN A 295 -2.57 -54.33 14.80
CA ASN A 295 -3.30 -54.54 16.05
C ASN A 295 -3.35 -56.06 16.36
N THR A 296 -2.44 -56.52 17.21
CA THR A 296 -2.23 -57.95 17.55
C THR A 296 -3.39 -58.60 18.29
N ALA A 297 -4.33 -57.84 18.89
CA ALA A 297 -5.49 -58.35 19.61
C ALA A 297 -6.79 -58.50 18.79
N GLY A 298 -6.86 -57.92 17.59
CA GLY A 298 -8.07 -57.88 16.78
C GLY A 298 -7.89 -58.32 15.31
N ALA A 299 -6.66 -58.65 14.93
CA ALA A 299 -6.31 -58.92 13.50
C ALA A 299 -7.12 -60.09 12.89
N ALA A 300 -7.36 -61.15 13.62
CA ALA A 300 -8.11 -62.28 13.15
C ALA A 300 -9.62 -61.96 13.02
N GLN A 301 -10.19 -61.21 13.95
CA GLN A 301 -11.59 -60.81 13.95
C GLN A 301 -11.89 -59.69 12.94
N ALA A 302 -10.95 -58.77 12.77
CA ALA A 302 -10.99 -57.73 11.72
C ALA A 302 -10.87 -58.35 10.30
N PHE A 303 -10.04 -59.40 10.16
CA PHE A 303 -9.92 -60.12 8.89
C PHE A 303 -11.16 -60.96 8.55
N MET A 304 -11.80 -61.56 9.51
CA MET A 304 -13.07 -62.25 9.30
C MET A 304 -14.24 -61.28 9.03
N GLY A 305 -14.30 -60.15 9.75
CA GLY A 305 -15.25 -59.09 9.48
C GLY A 305 -15.06 -58.43 8.12
N MET A 306 -13.79 -58.31 7.69
CA MET A 306 -13.42 -57.75 6.39
C MET A 306 -13.70 -58.75 5.25
N GLY A 307 -13.62 -60.06 5.49
CA GLY A 307 -13.96 -61.11 4.51
C GLY A 307 -15.46 -61.09 4.14
N MET A 308 -16.37 -60.85 5.10
CA MET A 308 -17.77 -60.63 4.82
C MET A 308 -18.09 -59.19 4.37
N GLY A 309 -17.33 -58.21 4.84
CA GLY A 309 -17.48 -56.80 4.45
C GLY A 309 -16.86 -56.49 3.10
N MET A 310 -15.87 -57.27 2.62
CA MET A 310 -15.22 -57.06 1.33
C MET A 310 -16.16 -57.33 0.15
N GLN A 311 -17.19 -58.16 0.28
CA GLN A 311 -18.21 -58.29 -0.75
C GLN A 311 -19.08 -57.03 -0.85
N GLY A 312 -19.29 -56.30 0.28
CA GLY A 312 -19.97 -55.02 0.31
C GLY A 312 -19.02 -53.81 0.04
N ALA A 313 -17.79 -53.86 0.60
CA ALA A 313 -16.79 -52.80 0.43
C ALA A 313 -16.14 -52.85 -0.99
N GLY A 314 -16.00 -54.04 -1.57
CA GLY A 314 -15.56 -54.19 -2.96
C GLY A 314 -16.52 -53.56 -3.95
N ASN A 315 -17.83 -53.65 -3.69
CA ASN A 315 -18.82 -52.96 -4.52
C ASN A 315 -18.84 -51.45 -4.29
N PHE A 316 -18.58 -50.99 -3.10
CA PHE A 316 -18.46 -49.55 -2.81
C PHE A 316 -17.20 -48.93 -3.43
N MET A 317 -16.06 -49.63 -3.31
CA MET A 317 -14.81 -49.20 -3.96
C MET A 317 -14.86 -49.30 -5.50
N ALA A 318 -15.44 -50.38 -6.02
CA ALA A 318 -15.66 -50.51 -7.47
C ALA A 318 -16.63 -49.45 -7.98
N GLY A 319 -17.65 -49.09 -7.18
CA GLY A 319 -18.57 -48.01 -7.53
C GLY A 319 -17.94 -46.63 -7.47
N ALA A 320 -17.10 -46.36 -6.49
CA ALA A 320 -16.37 -45.10 -6.36
C ALA A 320 -15.33 -44.95 -7.49
N SER A 321 -14.55 -46.00 -7.78
CA SER A 321 -13.60 -46.01 -8.90
C SER A 321 -14.30 -45.94 -10.25
N ALA A 322 -15.45 -46.59 -10.43
CA ALA A 322 -16.24 -46.50 -11.68
C ALA A 322 -16.81 -45.10 -11.89
N ALA A 323 -17.32 -44.45 -10.82
CA ALA A 323 -17.80 -43.07 -10.87
C ALA A 323 -16.65 -42.08 -11.18
N ASN A 324 -15.45 -42.30 -10.63
CA ASN A 324 -14.29 -41.52 -10.93
C ASN A 324 -13.78 -41.71 -12.35
N LEU A 325 -13.75 -42.95 -12.85
CA LEU A 325 -13.44 -43.25 -14.23
C LEU A 325 -14.42 -42.59 -15.20
N GLN A 326 -15.70 -42.64 -14.89
CA GLN A 326 -16.73 -41.97 -15.67
C GLN A 326 -16.55 -40.44 -15.68
N GLN A 327 -16.21 -39.86 -14.54
CA GLN A 327 -15.92 -38.42 -14.42
C GLN A 327 -14.66 -38.04 -15.21
N MET A 328 -13.60 -38.84 -15.15
CA MET A 328 -12.37 -38.63 -15.92
C MET A 328 -12.66 -38.73 -17.42
N GLN A 329 -13.44 -39.71 -17.88
CA GLN A 329 -13.85 -39.84 -19.29
C GLN A 329 -14.68 -38.61 -19.72
N MET A 330 -15.62 -38.16 -18.91
CA MET A 330 -16.42 -36.95 -19.20
C MET A 330 -15.56 -35.71 -19.30
N GLN A 331 -14.56 -35.56 -18.40
CA GLN A 331 -13.61 -34.47 -18.42
C GLN A 331 -12.70 -34.49 -19.66
N GLN A 332 -12.22 -35.67 -20.08
CA GLN A 332 -11.49 -35.83 -21.32
C GLN A 332 -12.35 -35.53 -22.56
N GLN A 333 -13.61 -35.92 -22.56
CA GLN A 333 -14.54 -35.57 -23.64
C GLN A 333 -14.79 -34.07 -23.73
N MET A 334 -14.97 -33.40 -22.60
CA MET A 334 -15.14 -31.94 -22.57
C MET A 334 -13.87 -31.19 -23.05
N GLN A 335 -12.68 -31.67 -22.68
CA GLN A 335 -11.44 -31.09 -23.19
C GLN A 335 -11.26 -31.31 -24.69
N ALA A 336 -11.61 -32.50 -25.18
CA ALA A 336 -11.58 -32.80 -26.62
C ALA A 336 -12.59 -31.93 -27.39
N GLN A 337 -13.79 -31.70 -26.84
CA GLN A 337 -14.78 -30.82 -27.44
C GLN A 337 -14.32 -29.37 -27.45
N GLN A 338 -13.70 -28.88 -26.37
CA GLN A 338 -13.13 -27.53 -26.34
C GLN A 338 -12.01 -27.34 -27.35
N GLN A 339 -11.13 -28.34 -27.52
CA GLN A 339 -10.08 -28.30 -28.54
C GLN A 339 -10.67 -28.30 -29.96
N GLN A 340 -11.71 -29.09 -30.20
CA GLN A 340 -12.41 -29.08 -31.51
C GLN A 340 -13.11 -27.75 -31.77
N GLN A 341 -13.76 -27.14 -30.76
CA GLN A 341 -14.37 -25.81 -30.88
C GLN A 341 -13.33 -24.71 -31.13
N GLN A 342 -12.17 -24.77 -30.47
CA GLN A 342 -11.08 -23.85 -30.74
C GLN A 342 -10.50 -24.02 -32.15
N GLN A 343 -10.35 -25.23 -32.63
CA GLN A 343 -9.91 -25.49 -34.00
C GLN A 343 -10.94 -25.02 -35.03
N GLN A 344 -12.23 -25.23 -34.79
CA GLN A 344 -13.30 -24.75 -35.66
C GLN A 344 -13.40 -23.21 -35.64
N ALA A 345 -13.24 -22.57 -34.49
CA ALA A 345 -13.20 -21.12 -34.38
C ALA A 345 -11.96 -20.51 -35.08
N ALA A 346 -10.81 -21.21 -35.03
CA ALA A 346 -9.62 -20.81 -35.77
C ALA A 346 -9.80 -20.89 -37.26
N LEU A 347 -10.49 -21.94 -37.75
CA LEU A 347 -10.84 -22.10 -39.17
C LEU A 347 -11.90 -21.08 -39.63
N ALA A 348 -12.87 -20.76 -38.79
CA ALA A 348 -13.91 -19.79 -39.10
C ALA A 348 -13.36 -18.34 -39.19
N ASN A 349 -12.28 -18.01 -38.48
CA ASN A 349 -11.60 -16.71 -38.56
C ASN A 349 -10.47 -16.69 -39.62
N GLY A 350 -10.27 -17.75 -40.36
CA GLY A 350 -9.29 -17.86 -41.44
C GLY A 350 -9.65 -16.98 -42.62
N TRP A 351 -8.65 -16.37 -43.27
CA TRP A 351 -8.80 -15.68 -44.56
C TRP A 351 -8.03 -16.41 -45.65
N LYS A 352 -8.58 -16.36 -46.85
CA LYS A 352 -8.01 -17.05 -48.03
C LYS A 352 -7.14 -16.06 -48.80
N CYS A 353 -5.86 -16.39 -48.96
CA CYS A 353 -4.94 -15.59 -49.77
C CYS A 353 -5.20 -15.79 -51.26
N SER A 354 -4.79 -14.85 -52.10
CA SER A 354 -4.82 -14.95 -53.55
C SER A 354 -4.02 -16.14 -54.11
N CYS A 355 -3.00 -16.63 -53.36
CA CYS A 355 -2.24 -17.82 -53.67
C CYS A 355 -2.97 -19.17 -53.37
N GLY A 356 -4.19 -19.10 -52.79
CA GLY A 356 -4.99 -20.24 -52.42
C GLY A 356 -4.84 -20.76 -51.00
N ALA A 357 -3.83 -20.29 -50.23
CA ALA A 357 -3.56 -20.72 -48.88
C ALA A 357 -4.56 -20.09 -47.89
N THR A 358 -4.99 -20.85 -46.88
CA THR A 358 -5.85 -20.38 -45.77
C THR A 358 -4.95 -19.96 -44.60
N ASN A 359 -5.15 -18.75 -44.07
CA ASN A 359 -4.31 -18.17 -43.07
C ASN A 359 -5.14 -17.59 -41.91
N THR A 360 -4.60 -17.60 -40.71
CA THR A 360 -5.20 -16.99 -39.51
C THR A 360 -4.45 -15.74 -39.03
N GLY A 361 -3.22 -15.55 -39.53
CA GLY A 361 -2.34 -14.44 -39.15
C GLY A 361 -2.54 -13.18 -39.99
N LYS A 362 -1.67 -12.19 -39.76
CA LYS A 362 -1.66 -10.91 -40.52
C LYS A 362 -1.04 -11.01 -41.90
N PHE A 363 -0.26 -12.08 -42.17
CA PHE A 363 0.43 -12.32 -43.41
C PHE A 363 0.20 -13.78 -43.85
N CYS A 364 0.25 -14.02 -45.17
CA CYS A 364 0.17 -15.35 -45.70
C CYS A 364 1.48 -16.11 -45.44
N THR A 365 1.39 -17.32 -44.90
CA THR A 365 2.53 -18.19 -44.59
C THR A 365 3.25 -18.71 -45.80
N GLU A 366 2.56 -18.82 -46.95
CA GLU A 366 3.12 -19.34 -48.18
C GLU A 366 3.76 -18.28 -49.10
N CYS A 367 3.15 -17.09 -49.20
CA CYS A 367 3.63 -16.07 -50.13
C CYS A 367 3.96 -14.72 -49.49
N GLY A 368 3.81 -14.59 -48.17
CA GLY A 368 4.15 -13.36 -47.44
C GLY A 368 3.19 -12.19 -47.65
N GLN A 369 2.14 -12.32 -48.45
CA GLN A 369 1.19 -11.21 -48.68
C GLN A 369 0.37 -10.91 -47.44
N PRO A 370 0.12 -9.60 -47.16
CA PRO A 370 -0.69 -9.20 -46.02
C PRO A 370 -2.17 -9.58 -46.22
N LYS A 371 -2.89 -9.77 -45.09
CA LYS A 371 -4.32 -10.04 -45.09
C LYS A 371 -5.04 -8.89 -45.79
N PRO A 372 -5.94 -9.16 -46.76
CA PRO A 372 -6.75 -8.14 -47.39
C PRO A 372 -7.54 -7.32 -46.36
N ALA A 373 -7.54 -6.02 -46.52
CA ALA A 373 -8.36 -5.16 -45.66
C ALA A 373 -9.85 -5.48 -45.87
N PRO A 374 -10.67 -5.48 -44.81
CA PRO A 374 -12.10 -5.74 -44.96
C PRO A 374 -12.75 -4.66 -45.83
N VAL A 375 -13.67 -5.10 -46.69
CA VAL A 375 -14.41 -4.22 -47.60
C VAL A 375 -15.14 -3.16 -46.76
N GLY A 376 -14.82 -1.89 -47.00
CA GLY A 376 -15.38 -0.77 -46.22
C GLY A 376 -14.51 -0.23 -45.13
N ALA A 377 -13.28 -0.71 -44.95
CA ALA A 377 -12.32 -0.14 -44.01
C ALA A 377 -11.93 1.30 -44.43
N TRP A 378 -11.85 2.19 -43.42
CA TRP A 378 -11.42 3.58 -43.60
C TRP A 378 -10.37 3.94 -42.52
N LYS A 379 -9.49 4.85 -42.88
CA LYS A 379 -8.40 5.27 -41.98
C LYS A 379 -8.75 6.60 -41.36
N CYS A 380 -8.74 6.67 -40.04
CA CYS A 380 -9.00 7.89 -39.29
C CYS A 380 -7.77 8.83 -39.33
N SER A 381 -7.99 10.12 -39.11
CA SER A 381 -6.92 11.11 -38.96
C SER A 381 -5.97 10.84 -37.79
N CYS A 382 -6.34 9.99 -36.81
CA CYS A 382 -5.49 9.50 -35.73
C CYS A 382 -4.62 8.27 -36.13
N GLY A 383 -4.74 7.79 -37.36
CA GLY A 383 -3.98 6.64 -37.88
C GLY A 383 -4.68 5.29 -37.74
N ALA A 384 -5.77 5.18 -36.98
CA ALA A 384 -6.50 3.93 -36.74
C ALA A 384 -7.34 3.51 -37.96
N GLU A 385 -7.33 2.20 -38.27
CA GLU A 385 -8.18 1.59 -39.30
C GLU A 385 -9.51 1.13 -38.71
N ASN A 386 -10.61 1.51 -39.32
CA ASN A 386 -11.95 1.28 -38.81
C ASN A 386 -12.89 0.75 -39.89
N THR A 387 -13.88 -0.03 -39.47
CA THR A 387 -14.95 -0.53 -40.34
C THR A 387 -16.32 0.03 -39.99
N GLY A 388 -16.45 0.65 -38.81
CA GLY A 388 -17.69 1.21 -38.28
C GLY A 388 -17.95 2.67 -38.68
N LYS A 389 -19.01 3.23 -38.14
CA LYS A 389 -19.39 4.65 -38.36
C LYS A 389 -18.55 5.65 -37.58
N PHE A 390 -17.84 5.19 -36.54
CA PHE A 390 -16.99 6.02 -35.66
C PHE A 390 -15.61 5.31 -35.50
N CYS A 391 -14.60 6.12 -35.26
CA CYS A 391 -13.26 5.63 -34.91
C CYS A 391 -13.25 5.04 -33.50
N THR A 392 -12.74 3.81 -33.35
CA THR A 392 -12.68 3.09 -32.09
C THR A 392 -11.68 3.69 -31.11
N GLU A 393 -10.66 4.40 -31.63
CA GLU A 393 -9.59 4.98 -30.81
C GLU A 393 -9.91 6.41 -30.33
N CYS A 394 -10.47 7.26 -31.21
CA CYS A 394 -10.67 8.68 -30.89
C CYS A 394 -12.12 9.14 -30.95
N GLY A 395 -13.08 8.24 -31.23
CA GLY A 395 -14.50 8.54 -31.27
C GLY A 395 -14.97 9.45 -32.45
N LYS A 396 -14.07 9.87 -33.33
CA LYS A 396 -14.45 10.72 -34.48
C LYS A 396 -15.31 9.94 -35.48
N PRO A 397 -16.32 10.56 -36.04
CA PRO A 397 -17.14 9.91 -37.06
C PRO A 397 -16.34 9.64 -38.35
N ARG A 398 -16.75 8.60 -39.07
CA ARG A 398 -16.21 8.29 -40.40
C ARG A 398 -16.36 9.53 -41.29
N PRO A 399 -15.29 9.98 -41.99
CA PRO A 399 -15.43 11.03 -42.98
C PRO A 399 -16.51 10.64 -43.96
N ALA A 400 -17.47 11.54 -44.21
CA ALA A 400 -18.50 11.28 -45.18
C ALA A 400 -17.83 11.13 -46.55
N ASP A 401 -17.91 9.92 -47.11
CA ASP A 401 -17.34 9.62 -48.41
C ASP A 401 -17.99 10.53 -49.46
N GLY A 402 -17.17 11.35 -50.05
CA GLY A 402 -17.48 11.84 -51.37
C GLY A 402 -17.80 13.29 -51.57
N LYS A 403 -17.86 14.12 -50.52
CA LYS A 403 -17.99 15.57 -50.78
C LYS A 403 -16.63 16.14 -51.27
N TRP A 404 -16.64 16.62 -52.48
CA TRP A 404 -15.50 17.35 -53.07
C TRP A 404 -15.96 18.70 -53.58
N LYS A 405 -15.09 19.67 -53.52
CA LYS A 405 -15.38 21.04 -53.95
C LYS A 405 -14.85 21.26 -55.35
N CYS A 406 -15.76 21.57 -56.25
CA CYS A 406 -15.40 21.87 -57.63
C CYS A 406 -14.73 23.27 -57.73
N SER A 407 -13.94 23.46 -58.77
CA SER A 407 -13.36 24.79 -59.09
C SER A 407 -14.39 25.89 -59.28
N CYS A 408 -15.64 25.58 -59.52
CA CYS A 408 -16.78 26.53 -59.55
C CYS A 408 -17.34 26.86 -58.16
N GLY A 409 -16.83 26.26 -57.08
CA GLY A 409 -17.27 26.51 -55.71
C GLY A 409 -18.35 25.54 -55.20
N ALA A 410 -18.95 24.73 -56.04
CA ALA A 410 -20.02 23.79 -55.67
C ALA A 410 -19.48 22.56 -54.93
N GLU A 411 -20.17 22.13 -53.84
CA GLU A 411 -19.90 20.88 -53.13
C GLU A 411 -20.66 19.70 -53.75
N ASN A 412 -19.96 18.68 -54.12
CA ASN A 412 -20.51 17.52 -54.81
C ASN A 412 -20.19 16.21 -54.14
N THR A 413 -21.03 15.21 -54.31
CA THR A 413 -20.86 13.85 -53.81
C THR A 413 -20.63 12.83 -54.94
N GLY A 414 -20.90 13.21 -56.17
CA GLY A 414 -20.82 12.36 -57.36
C GLY A 414 -19.48 12.44 -58.10
N LYS A 415 -19.35 11.72 -59.21
CA LYS A 415 -18.18 11.75 -60.09
C LYS A 415 -18.05 13.02 -60.91
N PHE A 416 -19.12 13.81 -61.04
CA PHE A 416 -19.18 15.05 -61.79
C PHE A 416 -19.85 16.16 -60.97
N CYS A 417 -19.45 17.39 -61.21
CA CYS A 417 -20.04 18.55 -60.58
C CYS A 417 -21.49 18.76 -61.09
N THR A 418 -22.44 18.92 -60.16
CA THR A 418 -23.87 19.12 -60.50
C THR A 418 -24.14 20.48 -61.12
N GLU A 419 -23.26 21.46 -60.88
CA GLU A 419 -23.44 22.82 -61.38
C GLU A 419 -22.75 23.08 -62.75
N CYS A 420 -21.54 22.53 -62.94
CA CYS A 420 -20.78 22.83 -64.16
C CYS A 420 -20.34 21.59 -64.95
N GLY A 421 -20.71 20.40 -64.55
CA GLY A 421 -20.46 19.16 -65.29
C GLY A 421 -19.01 18.69 -65.29
N LYS A 422 -18.06 19.36 -64.62
CA LYS A 422 -16.65 18.96 -64.61
C LYS A 422 -16.47 17.69 -63.77
N PRO A 423 -15.61 16.77 -64.20
CA PRO A 423 -15.31 15.60 -63.44
C PRO A 423 -14.52 15.94 -62.17
N ARG A 424 -14.60 15.08 -61.17
CA ARG A 424 -13.79 15.12 -59.94
C ARG A 424 -12.31 14.94 -60.30
N GLY A 425 -11.51 15.97 -60.05
CA GLY A 425 -10.06 15.95 -60.24
C GLY A 425 -9.31 15.15 -59.14
#